data_9252de8b43bcd9353dbe77acb92c1180
#
_entry.id   9252de8b43bcd9353dbe77acb92c1180
#
_cell.length_a   1.000
_cell.length_b   1.000
_cell.length_c   1.000
_cell.angle_alpha   90.00
_cell.angle_beta   90.00
_cell.angle_gamma   90.00
#
_symmetry.space_group_name_H-M   'P 1'
#
loop_
_entity.id
_entity.type
_entity.pdbx_description
1 polymer ?
#
loop_
_entity_poly.entity_id
_entity_poly.type
_entity_poly.pdbx_seq_one_letter_code
_entity_poly.pdbx_strand_id
1 'polypeptide(L)'
;MFDCRSVALIHKCTEAYPYLSQRCDTVFFLQRALTGLRTLCTKVDKGTAGLAGTDGETTTQGLDGLSERCAQYKKDGCDFAKWRCVLKISESCPSALAIAENANVLARYASICQQNGLVPIVEPEILPDGDHDLQRCQYATEKVLAAVYKALSDHHVYLEGTLLKPNMVTAGHSCTKKYTPQEVAMATVTALRRTVPAAVPGVSVSARSLEEVVHLSALQSLNI
;
A
#
# COMPACT_ATOMS: atom_id res chain seq x y z
N MET A 1 18.74 -3.14 4.32
CA MET A 1 18.71 -1.70 4.60
C MET A 1 17.93 -1.07 3.46
N PHE A 2 16.64 -0.79 3.65
CA PHE A 2 15.79 -0.24 2.60
C PHE A 2 15.93 1.28 2.58
N ASP A 3 16.17 1.83 1.38
CA ASP A 3 16.34 3.26 1.15
C ASP A 3 14.98 3.98 1.31
N CYS A 4 14.85 4.79 2.35
CA CYS A 4 13.64 5.57 2.66
C CYS A 4 13.45 6.81 1.76
N ARG A 5 14.02 6.88 0.56
CA ARG A 5 13.97 8.06 -0.31
C ARG A 5 12.64 8.26 -1.06
N SER A 6 11.64 7.40 -0.86
CA SER A 6 10.34 7.50 -1.55
C SER A 6 9.28 8.33 -0.78
N VAL A 7 9.65 9.23 0.11
CA VAL A 7 8.73 9.92 1.05
C VAL A 7 8.24 11.28 0.55
N ALA A 8 8.29 11.57 -0.74
CA ALA A 8 8.01 12.92 -1.27
C ALA A 8 6.51 13.35 -1.28
N LEU A 9 5.56 12.51 -0.83
CA LEU A 9 4.13 12.78 -1.03
C LEU A 9 3.32 13.15 0.22
N ILE A 10 3.95 13.40 1.36
CA ILE A 10 3.26 13.48 2.66
C ILE A 10 2.89 14.92 3.07
N HIS A 11 3.33 15.94 2.36
CA HIS A 11 3.35 17.32 2.85
C HIS A 11 2.00 18.06 2.91
N LYS A 12 0.89 17.53 2.41
CA LYS A 12 -0.39 18.29 2.34
C LYS A 12 -1.52 17.82 3.28
N CYS A 13 -1.39 16.70 3.97
CA CYS A 13 -2.46 16.24 4.87
C CYS A 13 -2.53 17.01 6.20
N THR A 14 -1.47 17.63 6.65
CA THR A 14 -1.44 18.34 7.94
C THR A 14 -2.14 19.69 7.92
N GLU A 15 -2.28 20.36 6.77
CA GLU A 15 -2.95 21.65 6.66
C GLU A 15 -4.48 21.55 6.58
N ALA A 16 -5.01 20.44 6.07
CA ALA A 16 -6.45 20.26 5.86
C ALA A 16 -7.24 19.85 7.11
N TYR A 17 -6.60 19.30 8.15
CA TYR A 17 -7.29 18.79 9.34
C TYR A 17 -6.54 19.11 10.64
N PRO A 18 -6.60 20.37 11.13
CA PRO A 18 -5.89 20.78 12.36
C PRO A 18 -6.38 20.08 13.63
N TYR A 19 -7.56 19.47 13.62
CA TYR A 19 -8.12 18.74 14.78
C TYR A 19 -7.57 17.32 14.95
N LEU A 20 -6.92 16.74 13.93
CA LEU A 20 -6.34 15.39 14.02
C LEU A 20 -4.93 15.40 14.65
N SER A 21 -4.29 16.55 14.75
CA SER A 21 -2.91 16.68 15.25
C SER A 21 -2.73 16.29 16.72
N GLN A 22 -3.79 16.21 17.51
CA GLN A 22 -3.68 15.93 18.94
C GLN A 22 -3.89 14.46 19.34
N ARG A 23 -4.27 13.57 18.40
CA ARG A 23 -4.54 12.16 18.69
C ARG A 23 -3.97 11.16 17.69
N CYS A 24 -3.22 11.58 16.69
CA CYS A 24 -2.74 10.66 15.67
C CYS A 24 -1.22 10.49 15.74
N ASP A 25 -0.78 9.40 16.38
CA ASP A 25 0.63 9.00 16.41
C ASP A 25 1.23 8.90 15.00
N THR A 26 0.44 8.56 14.00
CA THR A 26 0.89 8.46 12.61
C THR A 26 1.34 9.80 12.03
N VAL A 27 0.61 10.88 12.31
CA VAL A 27 1.01 12.25 11.90
C VAL A 27 2.29 12.65 12.62
N PHE A 28 2.43 12.30 13.89
CA PHE A 28 3.65 12.52 14.68
C PHE A 28 4.84 11.75 14.10
N PHE A 29 4.66 10.49 13.72
CA PHE A 29 5.71 9.67 13.10
C PHE A 29 6.10 10.17 11.72
N LEU A 30 5.14 10.62 10.92
CA LEU A 30 5.41 11.26 9.63
C LEU A 30 6.21 12.55 9.80
N GLN A 31 5.87 13.36 10.79
CA GLN A 31 6.60 14.58 11.12
C GLN A 31 8.03 14.29 11.61
N ARG A 32 8.23 13.21 12.40
CA ARG A 32 9.58 12.75 12.80
C ARG A 32 10.41 12.30 11.59
N ALA A 33 9.81 11.58 10.63
CA ALA A 33 10.50 11.19 9.41
C ALA A 33 10.94 12.39 8.57
N LEU A 34 10.12 13.44 8.50
CA LEU A 34 10.43 14.70 7.81
C LEU A 34 11.50 15.54 8.52
N THR A 35 11.63 15.41 9.85
CA THR A 35 12.63 16.16 10.66
C THR A 35 13.99 15.45 10.75
N GLY A 36 14.21 14.38 9.97
CA GLY A 36 15.48 13.64 9.94
C GLY A 36 15.73 12.73 11.15
N LEU A 37 14.74 12.56 12.03
CA LEU A 37 14.80 11.57 13.11
C LEU A 37 14.69 10.17 12.50
N ARG A 38 15.58 9.26 12.87
CA ARG A 38 15.58 7.88 12.38
C ARG A 38 14.28 7.17 12.80
N THR A 39 13.44 6.85 11.83
CA THR A 39 12.29 5.96 12.00
C THR A 39 12.68 4.56 11.55
N LEU A 40 12.40 3.56 12.38
CA LEU A 40 12.71 2.18 12.05
C LEU A 40 11.47 1.49 11.46
N CYS A 41 11.64 0.93 10.26
CA CYS A 41 10.63 0.11 9.61
C CYS A 41 11.13 -1.33 9.47
N THR A 42 10.29 -2.31 9.83
CA THR A 42 10.62 -3.73 9.71
C THR A 42 9.66 -4.45 8.77
N LYS A 43 10.19 -5.35 7.95
CA LYS A 43 9.39 -6.29 7.15
C LYS A 43 9.00 -7.47 8.06
N VAL A 44 7.71 -7.70 8.22
CA VAL A 44 7.20 -8.72 9.16
C VAL A 44 6.57 -9.93 8.50
N ASP A 45 6.27 -9.87 7.19
CA ASP A 45 5.84 -11.03 6.43
C ASP A 45 6.98 -12.06 6.26
N LYS A 46 6.62 -13.32 6.07
CA LYS A 46 7.54 -14.45 5.85
C LYS A 46 7.57 -14.92 4.39
N GLY A 47 7.17 -14.07 3.46
CA GLY A 47 7.11 -14.40 2.03
C GLY A 47 5.78 -14.96 1.59
N THR A 48 5.69 -15.29 0.32
CA THR A 48 4.47 -15.80 -0.33
C THR A 48 4.40 -17.31 -0.33
N ALA A 49 3.17 -17.86 -0.34
CA ALA A 49 2.87 -19.25 -0.57
C ALA A 49 1.81 -19.39 -1.66
N GLY A 50 1.84 -20.49 -2.40
CA GLY A 50 0.83 -20.80 -3.40
C GLY A 50 -0.57 -20.89 -2.79
N LEU A 51 -1.54 -20.26 -3.43
CA LEU A 51 -2.95 -20.33 -3.05
C LEU A 51 -3.61 -21.47 -3.81
N ALA A 52 -3.91 -22.56 -3.09
CA ALA A 52 -4.50 -23.75 -3.68
C ALA A 52 -5.84 -23.43 -4.36
N GLY A 53 -6.12 -24.08 -5.48
CA GLY A 53 -7.34 -23.89 -6.26
C GLY A 53 -7.33 -22.63 -7.14
N THR A 54 -6.17 -22.02 -7.34
CA THR A 54 -6.00 -20.85 -8.23
C THR A 54 -4.96 -21.14 -9.32
N ASP A 55 -4.95 -20.31 -10.35
CA ASP A 55 -3.95 -20.34 -11.42
C ASP A 55 -2.65 -19.68 -10.96
N GLY A 56 -1.89 -20.38 -10.08
CA GLY A 56 -0.58 -19.91 -9.60
C GLY A 56 -0.61 -18.57 -8.87
N GLU A 57 -1.71 -18.21 -8.25
CA GLU A 57 -1.81 -17.04 -7.38
C GLU A 57 -1.26 -17.38 -5.98
N THR A 58 -1.00 -16.37 -5.19
CA THR A 58 -0.35 -16.51 -3.89
C THR A 58 -1.09 -15.80 -2.77
N THR A 59 -0.90 -16.29 -1.56
CA THR A 59 -1.12 -15.54 -0.31
C THR A 59 0.21 -15.27 0.36
N THR A 60 0.21 -14.47 1.43
CA THR A 60 1.43 -14.11 2.15
C THR A 60 1.41 -14.67 3.56
N GLN A 61 2.50 -15.33 3.94
CA GLN A 61 2.65 -16.04 5.22
C GLN A 61 3.24 -15.14 6.30
N GLY A 62 3.07 -15.56 7.57
CA GLY A 62 3.74 -14.96 8.72
C GLY A 62 2.81 -14.41 9.78
N LEU A 63 1.50 -14.70 9.72
CA LEU A 63 0.55 -14.28 10.77
C LEU A 63 0.77 -15.03 12.09
N ASP A 64 1.25 -16.28 12.03
CA ASP A 64 1.53 -17.07 13.23
C ASP A 64 2.65 -16.44 14.06
N GLY A 65 2.37 -16.20 15.33
CA GLY A 65 3.28 -15.54 16.27
C GLY A 65 3.59 -14.08 15.87
N LEU A 66 2.75 -13.43 15.06
CA LEU A 66 2.99 -12.06 14.63
C LEU A 66 2.85 -11.07 15.77
N SER A 67 1.91 -11.28 16.69
CA SER A 67 1.69 -10.38 17.83
C SER A 67 2.94 -10.28 18.71
N GLU A 68 3.52 -11.43 19.06
CA GLU A 68 4.73 -11.52 19.87
C GLU A 68 5.93 -10.86 19.18
N ARG A 69 6.06 -11.09 17.86
CA ARG A 69 7.10 -10.43 17.05
C ARG A 69 6.90 -8.92 16.98
N CYS A 70 5.68 -8.44 16.80
CA CYS A 70 5.37 -7.01 16.78
C CYS A 70 5.66 -6.35 18.13
N ALA A 71 5.30 -7.00 19.24
CA ALA A 71 5.63 -6.52 20.59
C ALA A 71 7.14 -6.40 20.78
N GLN A 72 7.93 -7.36 20.28
CA GLN A 72 9.39 -7.29 20.35
C GLN A 72 9.95 -6.18 19.47
N TYR A 73 9.50 -6.06 18.23
CA TYR A 73 9.92 -4.98 17.33
C TYR A 73 9.62 -3.59 17.89
N LYS A 74 8.48 -3.43 18.58
CA LYS A 74 8.18 -2.16 19.26
C LYS A 74 9.15 -1.86 20.39
N LYS A 75 9.54 -2.86 21.19
CA LYS A 75 10.58 -2.72 22.23
C LYS A 75 11.94 -2.38 21.63
N ASP A 76 12.24 -2.92 20.45
CA ASP A 76 13.48 -2.65 19.70
C ASP A 76 13.49 -1.25 19.02
N GLY A 77 12.41 -0.48 19.20
CA GLY A 77 12.30 0.90 18.70
C GLY A 77 11.74 1.02 17.29
N CYS A 78 11.10 -0.03 16.74
CA CYS A 78 10.41 0.08 15.46
C CYS A 78 9.12 0.89 15.62
N ASP A 79 8.85 1.75 14.63
CA ASP A 79 7.62 2.54 14.54
C ASP A 79 6.66 1.98 13.47
N PHE A 80 7.20 1.37 12.43
CA PHE A 80 6.46 0.86 11.29
C PHE A 80 6.71 -0.63 11.09
N ALA A 81 5.68 -1.32 10.61
CA ALA A 81 5.79 -2.67 10.08
C ALA A 81 5.33 -2.68 8.62
N LYS A 82 5.95 -3.50 7.76
CA LYS A 82 5.59 -3.63 6.36
C LYS A 82 5.19 -5.07 6.05
N TRP A 83 4.07 -5.23 5.34
CA TRP A 83 3.60 -6.51 4.83
C TRP A 83 3.19 -6.38 3.38
N ARG A 84 3.78 -7.21 2.53
CA ARG A 84 3.53 -7.24 1.09
C ARG A 84 2.69 -8.44 0.71
N CYS A 85 1.58 -8.20 0.01
CA CYS A 85 0.85 -9.21 -0.75
C CYS A 85 1.06 -8.96 -2.24
N VAL A 86 1.17 -10.01 -3.03
CA VAL A 86 1.36 -9.90 -4.49
C VAL A 86 0.19 -10.54 -5.22
N LEU A 87 -0.30 -9.83 -6.24
CA LEU A 87 -1.36 -10.28 -7.11
C LEU A 87 -0.88 -10.15 -8.57
N LYS A 88 -1.14 -11.18 -9.37
CA LYS A 88 -0.81 -11.16 -10.80
C LYS A 88 -2.03 -10.77 -11.64
N ILE A 89 -1.79 -10.26 -12.85
CA ILE A 89 -2.82 -10.04 -13.86
C ILE A 89 -2.65 -11.08 -14.96
N SER A 90 -3.75 -11.74 -15.31
CA SER A 90 -3.89 -12.58 -16.50
C SER A 90 -5.34 -12.51 -16.98
N GLU A 91 -5.75 -13.39 -17.89
CA GLU A 91 -7.12 -13.49 -18.34
C GLU A 91 -8.09 -13.75 -17.17
N SER A 92 -7.72 -14.66 -16.26
CA SER A 92 -8.51 -15.07 -15.10
C SER A 92 -8.06 -14.49 -13.76
N CYS A 93 -6.91 -13.77 -13.73
CA CYS A 93 -6.33 -13.22 -12.52
C CYS A 93 -6.33 -11.68 -12.49
N PRO A 94 -6.42 -11.05 -11.30
CA PRO A 94 -6.56 -11.70 -10.00
C PRO A 94 -7.95 -12.30 -9.82
N SER A 95 -8.02 -13.52 -9.29
CA SER A 95 -9.29 -14.18 -8.98
C SER A 95 -9.97 -13.54 -7.76
N ALA A 96 -11.29 -13.73 -7.65
CA ALA A 96 -12.03 -13.26 -6.48
C ALA A 96 -11.48 -13.87 -5.17
N LEU A 97 -11.05 -15.15 -5.22
CA LEU A 97 -10.44 -15.82 -4.07
C LEU A 97 -9.12 -15.17 -3.68
N ALA A 98 -8.22 -14.91 -4.63
CA ALA A 98 -6.93 -14.28 -4.33
C ALA A 98 -7.10 -12.86 -3.80
N ILE A 99 -8.04 -12.09 -4.36
CA ILE A 99 -8.35 -10.75 -3.86
C ILE A 99 -8.85 -10.81 -2.41
N ALA A 100 -9.84 -11.68 -2.12
CA ALA A 100 -10.42 -11.81 -0.78
C ALA A 100 -9.39 -12.28 0.25
N GLU A 101 -8.58 -13.30 -0.08
CA GLU A 101 -7.56 -13.83 0.81
C GLU A 101 -6.48 -12.79 1.13
N ASN A 102 -5.91 -12.13 0.13
CA ASN A 102 -4.87 -11.13 0.36
C ASN A 102 -5.39 -9.90 1.08
N ALA A 103 -6.64 -9.48 0.82
CA ALA A 103 -7.28 -8.40 1.56
C ALA A 103 -7.46 -8.76 3.04
N ASN A 104 -7.94 -9.97 3.35
CA ASN A 104 -8.10 -10.46 4.72
C ASN A 104 -6.76 -10.58 5.45
N VAL A 105 -5.73 -11.11 4.80
CA VAL A 105 -4.38 -11.23 5.37
C VAL A 105 -3.80 -9.85 5.71
N LEU A 106 -3.93 -8.86 4.81
CA LEU A 106 -3.49 -7.49 5.05
C LEU A 106 -4.24 -6.83 6.22
N ALA A 107 -5.54 -7.07 6.33
CA ALA A 107 -6.34 -6.52 7.42
C ALA A 107 -5.99 -7.14 8.78
N ARG A 108 -5.81 -8.46 8.85
CA ARG A 108 -5.36 -9.16 10.05
C ARG A 108 -3.99 -8.67 10.50
N TYR A 109 -3.04 -8.58 9.58
CA TYR A 109 -1.72 -8.04 9.85
C TYR A 109 -1.80 -6.61 10.41
N ALA A 110 -2.58 -5.73 9.78
CA ALA A 110 -2.70 -4.33 10.19
C ALA A 110 -3.28 -4.20 11.60
N SER A 111 -4.33 -4.96 11.92
CA SER A 111 -4.93 -5.00 13.27
C SER A 111 -3.92 -5.45 14.32
N ILE A 112 -3.15 -6.51 14.05
CA ILE A 112 -2.12 -7.00 14.99
C ILE A 112 -1.02 -5.95 15.20
N CYS A 113 -0.59 -5.25 14.16
CA CYS A 113 0.41 -4.19 14.29
C CYS A 113 -0.08 -3.07 15.19
N GLN A 114 -1.30 -2.58 14.98
CA GLN A 114 -1.88 -1.49 15.77
C GLN A 114 -2.04 -1.87 17.24
N GLN A 115 -2.46 -3.09 17.54
CA GLN A 115 -2.54 -3.61 18.92
C GLN A 115 -1.17 -3.57 19.64
N ASN A 116 -0.08 -3.65 18.89
CA ASN A 116 1.28 -3.61 19.43
C ASN A 116 1.97 -2.23 19.27
N GLY A 117 1.23 -1.18 18.90
CA GLY A 117 1.75 0.18 18.78
C GLY A 117 2.65 0.41 17.56
N LEU A 118 2.52 -0.41 16.51
CA LEU A 118 3.20 -0.25 15.22
C LEU A 118 2.22 0.29 14.17
N VAL A 119 2.70 1.19 13.32
CA VAL A 119 1.95 1.66 12.14
C VAL A 119 2.10 0.65 11.01
N PRO A 120 1.02 0.02 10.54
CA PRO A 120 1.09 -0.92 9.42
C PRO A 120 1.22 -0.20 8.08
N ILE A 121 2.22 -0.57 7.31
CA ILE A 121 2.34 -0.24 5.89
C ILE A 121 1.69 -1.37 5.09
N VAL A 122 0.52 -1.09 4.55
CA VAL A 122 -0.31 -2.03 3.77
C VAL A 122 0.16 -2.00 2.31
N GLU A 123 0.73 -3.12 1.83
CA GLU A 123 1.34 -3.19 0.49
C GLU A 123 0.67 -4.26 -0.38
N PRO A 124 -0.53 -3.97 -0.97
CA PRO A 124 -1.10 -4.81 -2.01
C PRO A 124 -0.42 -4.47 -3.34
N GLU A 125 0.51 -5.30 -3.78
CA GLU A 125 1.24 -5.08 -5.02
C GLU A 125 0.64 -5.89 -6.17
N ILE A 126 0.31 -5.20 -7.25
CA ILE A 126 -0.13 -5.82 -8.50
C ILE A 126 1.07 -5.90 -9.42
N LEU A 127 1.48 -7.13 -9.74
CA LEU A 127 2.69 -7.37 -10.51
C LEU A 127 2.56 -6.84 -11.93
N PRO A 128 3.61 -6.16 -12.44
CA PRO A 128 3.64 -5.67 -13.82
C PRO A 128 4.06 -6.75 -14.82
N ASP A 129 4.15 -8.02 -14.37
CA ASP A 129 4.45 -9.13 -15.25
C ASP A 129 3.25 -9.45 -16.13
N GLY A 130 3.52 -9.75 -17.40
CA GLY A 130 2.47 -10.06 -18.38
C GLY A 130 2.32 -9.02 -19.47
N ASP A 131 1.25 -9.15 -20.25
CA ASP A 131 0.96 -8.38 -21.46
C ASP A 131 -0.27 -7.43 -21.33
N HIS A 132 -0.82 -7.34 -20.12
CA HIS A 132 -2.00 -6.52 -19.84
C HIS A 132 -1.77 -5.03 -20.15
N ASP A 133 -2.81 -4.36 -20.62
CA ASP A 133 -2.79 -2.94 -20.88
C ASP A 133 -2.98 -2.09 -19.59
N LEU A 134 -2.86 -0.78 -19.74
CA LEU A 134 -3.01 0.17 -18.63
C LEU A 134 -4.41 0.13 -18.01
N GLN A 135 -5.46 -0.04 -18.82
CA GLN A 135 -6.84 -0.07 -18.36
C GLN A 135 -7.13 -1.32 -17.54
N ARG A 136 -6.59 -2.47 -17.96
CA ARG A 136 -6.70 -3.73 -17.20
C ARG A 136 -6.02 -3.62 -15.84
N CYS A 137 -4.83 -3.02 -15.78
CA CYS A 137 -4.13 -2.78 -14.52
C CYS A 137 -4.92 -1.82 -13.62
N GLN A 138 -5.46 -0.73 -14.16
CA GLN A 138 -6.30 0.20 -13.40
C GLN A 138 -7.51 -0.51 -12.80
N TYR A 139 -8.23 -1.29 -13.60
CA TYR A 139 -9.38 -2.06 -13.14
C TYR A 139 -9.01 -3.03 -12.01
N ALA A 140 -7.93 -3.80 -12.18
CA ALA A 140 -7.47 -4.72 -11.15
C ALA A 140 -7.08 -3.98 -9.86
N THR A 141 -6.39 -2.85 -9.97
CA THR A 141 -6.00 -2.01 -8.83
C THR A 141 -7.22 -1.51 -8.06
N GLU A 142 -8.24 -0.99 -8.77
CA GLU A 142 -9.47 -0.53 -8.14
C GLU A 142 -10.19 -1.67 -7.40
N LYS A 143 -10.27 -2.87 -7.99
CA LYS A 143 -10.89 -4.04 -7.34
C LYS A 143 -10.14 -4.49 -6.10
N VAL A 144 -8.82 -4.58 -6.18
CA VAL A 144 -7.97 -5.00 -5.07
C VAL A 144 -8.04 -4.01 -3.92
N LEU A 145 -7.86 -2.71 -4.20
CA LEU A 145 -7.89 -1.68 -3.16
C LEU A 145 -9.26 -1.58 -2.49
N ALA A 146 -10.35 -1.67 -3.24
CA ALA A 146 -11.70 -1.67 -2.67
C ALA A 146 -11.89 -2.86 -1.70
N ALA A 147 -11.42 -4.06 -2.07
CA ALA A 147 -11.49 -5.23 -1.19
C ALA A 147 -10.59 -5.07 0.05
N VAL A 148 -9.39 -4.52 -0.10
CA VAL A 148 -8.46 -4.26 1.01
C VAL A 148 -9.08 -3.29 2.01
N TYR A 149 -9.64 -2.16 1.58
CA TYR A 149 -10.27 -1.20 2.50
C TYR A 149 -11.56 -1.73 3.13
N LYS A 150 -12.32 -2.55 2.40
CA LYS A 150 -13.46 -3.28 3.00
C LYS A 150 -12.97 -4.21 4.12
N ALA A 151 -11.93 -4.99 3.88
CA ALA A 151 -11.37 -5.89 4.89
C ALA A 151 -10.77 -5.14 6.09
N LEU A 152 -10.05 -4.04 5.86
CA LEU A 152 -9.53 -3.19 6.94
C LEU A 152 -10.67 -2.66 7.83
N SER A 153 -11.79 -2.26 7.23
CA SER A 153 -12.99 -1.84 7.96
C SER A 153 -13.60 -2.98 8.77
N ASP A 154 -13.75 -4.17 8.19
CA ASP A 154 -14.30 -5.35 8.86
C ASP A 154 -13.45 -5.79 10.06
N HIS A 155 -12.14 -5.58 9.98
CA HIS A 155 -11.19 -5.87 11.07
C HIS A 155 -11.00 -4.70 12.04
N HIS A 156 -11.82 -3.65 11.95
CA HIS A 156 -11.80 -2.47 12.82
C HIS A 156 -10.43 -1.77 12.86
N VAL A 157 -9.70 -1.79 11.75
CA VAL A 157 -8.41 -1.10 11.64
C VAL A 157 -8.63 0.41 11.64
N TYR A 158 -7.88 1.12 12.48
CA TYR A 158 -7.87 2.58 12.53
C TYR A 158 -7.11 3.12 11.32
N LEU A 159 -7.83 3.66 10.34
CA LEU A 159 -7.27 4.03 9.03
C LEU A 159 -6.27 5.16 9.11
N GLU A 160 -6.48 6.13 10.00
CA GLU A 160 -5.57 7.25 10.25
C GLU A 160 -4.22 6.79 10.81
N GLY A 161 -4.16 5.57 11.35
CA GLY A 161 -2.96 4.90 11.82
C GLY A 161 -2.36 3.92 10.81
N THR A 162 -2.60 4.08 9.51
CA THR A 162 -2.06 3.21 8.45
C THR A 162 -1.31 4.00 7.39
N LEU A 163 -0.46 3.32 6.62
CA LEU A 163 0.09 3.81 5.36
C LEU A 163 -0.21 2.82 4.24
N LEU A 164 -0.58 3.32 3.07
CA LEU A 164 -0.73 2.51 1.87
C LEU A 164 0.53 2.57 1.02
N LYS A 165 1.02 1.40 0.57
CA LYS A 165 2.14 1.31 -0.37
C LYS A 165 1.76 0.46 -1.58
N PRO A 166 1.00 1.00 -2.55
CA PRO A 166 0.70 0.31 -3.80
C PRO A 166 1.84 0.52 -4.80
N ASN A 167 1.83 -0.25 -5.88
CA ASN A 167 2.55 0.12 -7.10
C ASN A 167 1.76 1.15 -7.91
N MET A 168 2.42 1.78 -8.87
CA MET A 168 1.72 2.58 -9.89
C MET A 168 0.90 1.67 -10.80
N VAL A 169 -0.18 2.22 -11.34
CA VAL A 169 -0.95 1.57 -12.42
C VAL A 169 -0.12 1.62 -13.69
N THR A 170 0.32 0.47 -14.18
CA THR A 170 1.18 0.38 -15.36
C THR A 170 0.75 -0.77 -16.27
N ALA A 171 1.01 -0.62 -17.57
CA ALA A 171 0.91 -1.77 -18.47
C ALA A 171 1.95 -2.83 -18.10
N GLY A 172 1.67 -4.07 -18.44
CA GLY A 172 2.58 -5.19 -18.27
C GLY A 172 3.87 -5.01 -19.08
N HIS A 173 4.93 -5.67 -18.62
CA HIS A 173 6.25 -5.56 -19.28
C HIS A 173 6.24 -6.03 -20.74
N SER A 174 5.39 -7.02 -21.06
CA SER A 174 5.23 -7.58 -22.40
C SER A 174 4.15 -6.88 -23.23
N CYS A 175 3.51 -5.84 -22.70
CA CYS A 175 2.51 -5.07 -23.44
C CYS A 175 3.16 -4.33 -24.61
N THR A 176 2.60 -4.52 -25.80
CA THR A 176 3.10 -3.89 -27.04
C THR A 176 2.81 -2.39 -27.10
N LYS A 177 1.69 -1.98 -26.49
CA LYS A 177 1.31 -0.57 -26.41
C LYS A 177 2.14 0.16 -25.37
N LYS A 178 2.74 1.27 -25.76
CA LYS A 178 3.45 2.16 -24.85
C LYS A 178 2.55 3.27 -24.37
N TYR A 179 2.70 3.66 -23.13
CA TYR A 179 1.96 4.71 -22.47
C TYR A 179 2.90 5.79 -21.97
N THR A 180 2.46 7.01 -22.02
CA THR A 180 3.23 8.16 -21.52
C THR A 180 3.22 8.18 -19.98
N PRO A 181 4.21 8.83 -19.34
CA PRO A 181 4.20 9.03 -17.89
C PRO A 181 2.92 9.71 -17.38
N GLN A 182 2.33 10.61 -18.19
CA GLN A 182 1.08 11.29 -17.88
C GLN A 182 -0.11 10.35 -17.83
N GLU A 183 -0.23 9.43 -18.81
CA GLU A 183 -1.30 8.41 -18.81
C GLU A 183 -1.19 7.48 -17.60
N VAL A 184 0.01 7.04 -17.27
CA VAL A 184 0.31 6.19 -16.10
C VAL A 184 -0.04 6.93 -14.80
N ALA A 185 0.36 8.18 -14.65
CA ALA A 185 0.06 8.99 -13.48
C ALA A 185 -1.45 9.23 -13.33
N MET A 186 -2.14 9.56 -14.44
CA MET A 186 -3.60 9.78 -14.43
C MET A 186 -4.36 8.50 -14.04
N ALA A 187 -3.99 7.35 -14.59
CA ALA A 187 -4.60 6.07 -14.25
C ALA A 187 -4.38 5.73 -12.77
N THR A 188 -3.17 5.98 -12.25
CA THR A 188 -2.82 5.75 -10.85
C THR A 188 -3.64 6.65 -9.92
N VAL A 189 -3.66 7.96 -10.16
CA VAL A 189 -4.46 8.91 -9.36
C VAL A 189 -5.94 8.54 -9.40
N THR A 190 -6.46 8.17 -10.57
CA THR A 190 -7.87 7.78 -10.73
C THR A 190 -8.19 6.56 -9.86
N ALA A 191 -7.37 5.52 -9.91
CA ALA A 191 -7.56 4.31 -9.09
C ALA A 191 -7.53 4.64 -7.58
N LEU A 192 -6.55 5.43 -7.15
CA LEU A 192 -6.41 5.83 -5.75
C LEU A 192 -7.59 6.68 -5.26
N ARG A 193 -8.03 7.67 -6.03
CA ARG A 193 -9.16 8.55 -5.66
C ARG A 193 -10.49 7.81 -5.56
N ARG A 194 -10.67 6.75 -6.35
CA ARG A 194 -11.88 5.93 -6.32
C ARG A 194 -11.95 4.96 -5.15
N THR A 195 -10.81 4.66 -4.53
CA THR A 195 -10.72 3.51 -3.61
C THR A 195 -10.13 3.82 -2.24
N VAL A 196 -9.21 4.78 -2.16
CA VAL A 196 -8.54 5.09 -0.89
C VAL A 196 -9.38 6.07 -0.08
N PRO A 197 -9.80 5.71 1.14
CA PRO A 197 -10.53 6.63 2.02
C PRO A 197 -9.71 7.88 2.37
N ALA A 198 -10.38 9.03 2.49
CA ALA A 198 -9.74 10.28 2.89
C ALA A 198 -9.08 10.24 4.28
N ALA A 199 -9.49 9.28 5.13
CA ALA A 199 -8.92 9.05 6.46
C ALA A 199 -7.49 8.49 6.41
N VAL A 200 -7.03 7.94 5.27
CA VAL A 200 -5.67 7.40 5.13
C VAL A 200 -4.67 8.54 5.00
N PRO A 201 -3.73 8.71 5.95
CA PRO A 201 -2.90 9.90 6.01
C PRO A 201 -1.77 9.95 4.98
N GLY A 202 -1.42 8.80 4.38
CA GLY A 202 -0.32 8.75 3.44
C GLY A 202 -0.33 7.56 2.49
N VAL A 203 0.07 7.84 1.25
CA VAL A 203 0.27 6.85 0.20
C VAL A 203 1.70 6.98 -0.32
N SER A 204 2.46 5.89 -0.28
CA SER A 204 3.82 5.81 -0.85
C SER A 204 3.78 4.92 -2.07
N VAL A 205 3.96 5.47 -3.24
CA VAL A 205 3.87 4.73 -4.51
C VAL A 205 5.26 4.35 -4.99
N SER A 206 5.45 3.09 -5.40
CA SER A 206 6.66 2.66 -6.10
C SER A 206 6.55 3.05 -7.57
N ALA A 207 7.38 3.99 -8.02
CA ALA A 207 7.46 4.43 -9.41
C ALA A 207 8.69 3.82 -10.10
N ARG A 208 8.62 3.67 -11.43
CA ARG A 208 9.74 3.15 -12.26
C ARG A 208 10.69 4.25 -12.69
N SER A 209 10.20 5.49 -12.80
CA SER A 209 11.00 6.63 -13.25
C SER A 209 10.72 7.89 -12.43
N LEU A 210 11.66 8.83 -12.45
CA LEU A 210 11.49 10.14 -11.82
C LEU A 210 10.37 10.93 -12.49
N GLU A 211 10.19 10.78 -13.80
CA GLU A 211 9.14 11.46 -14.57
C GLU A 211 7.73 11.04 -14.10
N GLU A 212 7.52 9.73 -13.84
CA GLU A 212 6.27 9.22 -13.26
C GLU A 212 5.98 9.86 -11.90
N VAL A 213 7.00 10.01 -11.05
CA VAL A 213 6.86 10.65 -9.72
C VAL A 213 6.50 12.13 -9.86
N VAL A 214 7.15 12.86 -10.77
CA VAL A 214 6.89 14.29 -11.00
C VAL A 214 5.45 14.51 -11.48
N HIS A 215 4.98 13.70 -12.44
CA HIS A 215 3.60 13.81 -12.94
C HIS A 215 2.58 13.43 -11.87
N LEU A 216 2.83 12.40 -11.08
CA LEU A 216 1.96 12.01 -9.97
C LEU A 216 1.84 13.16 -8.95
N SER A 217 2.96 13.78 -8.59
CA SER A 217 2.99 14.91 -7.65
C SER A 217 2.26 16.14 -8.20
N ALA A 218 2.42 16.43 -9.51
CA ALA A 218 1.72 17.53 -10.15
C ALA A 218 0.19 17.33 -10.15
N LEU A 219 -0.28 16.13 -10.48
CA LEU A 219 -1.72 15.81 -10.47
C LEU A 219 -2.33 15.90 -9.06
N GLN A 220 -1.59 15.48 -8.03
CA GLN A 220 -2.05 15.62 -6.65
C GLN A 220 -2.13 17.08 -6.19
N SER A 221 -1.21 17.95 -6.68
CA SER A 221 -1.23 19.37 -6.34
C SER A 221 -2.41 20.13 -6.94
N LEU A 222 -3.03 19.60 -7.97
CA LEU A 222 -4.19 20.19 -8.65
C LEU A 222 -5.53 19.84 -7.99
N ASN A 223 -5.56 19.07 -6.89
CA ASN A 223 -6.79 18.55 -6.27
C ASN A 223 -7.72 17.79 -7.25
N ILE A 224 -7.14 17.28 -8.33
CA ILE A 224 -7.84 16.50 -9.36
C ILE A 224 -7.79 15.03 -9.00
#